data_5673f310a55659e197e4d682a594f52d
#
_entry.id   5673f310a55659e197e4d682a594f52d
#
_cell.length_a   1.000
_cell.length_b   1.000
_cell.length_c   1.000
_cell.angle_alpha   90.00
_cell.angle_beta   90.00
_cell.angle_gamma   90.00
#
_symmetry.space_group_name_H-M   'P 1'
#
loop_
_entity.id
_entity.type
_entity.pdbx_description
1 polymer ?
#
loop_
_entity_poly.entity_id
_entity_poly.type
_entity_poly.pdbx_seq_one_letter_code
_entity_poly.pdbx_strand_id
1 'polypeptide(L)'
;MTALDILRADRVAAVVRAARVPNPRRLADTLAAGGVRCVEFTFTIPHVCDILAAAAGTKATLGAGTVLSAEQAHAAIDAGAEFVVTPTVIAEVAEACHERGVPFFLGAYTASEVLAAHRLGSAAVKVFPASTGGPAHLKNLRGPFPDIPLVPSGGVTSSNAPAFLDAGAIAVFAGSDLVSPAMVENEEYDEVLRNARAFSAVVLAH
;
A
#
# COMPACT_ATOMS: atom_id res chain seq x y z
N MET A 1 12.11 7.27 10.49
CA MET A 1 11.55 5.93 10.19
C MET A 1 10.99 6.02 8.79
N THR A 2 11.43 5.16 7.87
CA THR A 2 10.95 5.17 6.48
C THR A 2 9.57 4.49 6.35
N ALA A 3 8.87 4.71 5.22
CA ALA A 3 7.61 4.00 4.94
C ALA A 3 7.78 2.47 5.00
N LEU A 4 8.93 1.94 4.52
CA LEU A 4 9.23 0.51 4.62
C LEU A 4 9.38 0.03 6.07
N ASP A 5 10.01 0.83 6.94
CA ASP A 5 10.16 0.47 8.36
C ASP A 5 8.81 0.40 9.06
N ILE A 6 7.94 1.38 8.77
CA ILE A 6 6.57 1.42 9.30
C ILE A 6 5.76 0.25 8.77
N LEU A 7 5.83 -0.02 7.47
CA LEU A 7 5.14 -1.14 6.84
C LEU A 7 5.56 -2.49 7.44
N ARG A 8 6.85 -2.67 7.70
CA ARG A 8 7.36 -3.89 8.38
C ARG A 8 6.87 -4.00 9.81
N ALA A 9 6.80 -2.88 10.53
CA ALA A 9 6.36 -2.87 11.93
C ALA A 9 4.86 -3.14 12.05
N ASP A 10 4.03 -2.52 11.20
CA ASP A 10 2.57 -2.65 11.25
C ASP A 10 2.05 -3.87 10.48
N ARG A 11 2.85 -4.40 9.53
CA ARG A 11 2.54 -5.54 8.66
C ARG A 11 1.34 -5.33 7.74
N VAL A 12 0.83 -4.12 7.65
CA VAL A 12 -0.30 -3.75 6.80
C VAL A 12 -0.21 -2.32 6.32
N ALA A 13 -0.65 -2.08 5.08
CA ALA A 13 -0.97 -0.75 4.54
C ALA A 13 -2.43 -0.72 4.09
N ALA A 14 -3.12 0.38 4.35
CA ALA A 14 -4.47 0.62 3.86
C ALA A 14 -4.42 1.16 2.43
N VAL A 15 -5.19 0.56 1.52
CA VAL A 15 -5.38 1.03 0.15
C VAL A 15 -6.75 1.67 0.03
N VAL A 16 -6.78 3.00 0.03
CA VAL A 16 -8.01 3.79 -0.09
C VAL A 16 -8.36 3.98 -1.56
N ARG A 17 -9.56 3.51 -1.91
CA ARG A 17 -10.16 3.71 -3.23
C ARG A 17 -11.64 4.04 -3.05
N ALA A 18 -12.05 5.23 -3.48
CA ALA A 18 -13.41 5.74 -3.33
C ALA A 18 -13.71 6.74 -4.44
N ALA A 19 -14.96 7.12 -4.64
CA ALA A 19 -15.29 8.19 -5.57
C ALA A 19 -14.95 9.58 -4.99
N ARG A 20 -14.93 9.70 -3.66
CA ARG A 20 -14.58 10.92 -2.93
C ARG A 20 -14.03 10.60 -1.55
N VAL A 21 -13.19 11.48 -1.00
CA VAL A 21 -12.66 11.41 0.37
C VAL A 21 -12.96 12.73 1.07
N PRO A 22 -14.10 12.87 1.79
CA PRO A 22 -14.53 14.16 2.34
C PRO A 22 -13.57 14.76 3.37
N ASN A 23 -12.95 13.91 4.21
CA ASN A 23 -12.00 14.36 5.23
C ASN A 23 -10.76 13.44 5.25
N PRO A 24 -9.79 13.69 4.34
CA PRO A 24 -8.63 12.80 4.16
C PRO A 24 -7.77 12.68 5.44
N ARG A 25 -7.56 13.79 6.13
CA ARG A 25 -6.74 13.81 7.35
C ARG A 25 -7.38 12.97 8.46
N ARG A 26 -8.68 13.14 8.69
CA ARG A 26 -9.40 12.37 9.71
C ARG A 26 -9.39 10.87 9.40
N LEU A 27 -9.56 10.51 8.12
CA LEU A 27 -9.46 9.12 7.67
C LEU A 27 -8.09 8.53 7.98
N ALA A 28 -7.02 9.23 7.60
CA ALA A 28 -5.64 8.79 7.82
C ALA A 28 -5.32 8.68 9.31
N ASP A 29 -5.72 9.67 10.12
CA ASP A 29 -5.55 9.63 11.59
C ASP A 29 -6.33 8.47 12.23
N THR A 30 -7.53 8.16 11.71
CA THR A 30 -8.35 7.03 12.19
C THR A 30 -7.68 5.69 11.90
N LEU A 31 -7.17 5.49 10.69
CA LEU A 31 -6.43 4.28 10.32
C LEU A 31 -5.17 4.13 11.18
N ALA A 32 -4.41 5.22 11.35
CA ALA A 32 -3.21 5.22 12.20
C ALA A 32 -3.54 4.89 13.68
N ALA A 33 -4.64 5.43 14.22
CA ALA A 33 -5.11 5.12 15.57
C ALA A 33 -5.56 3.65 15.72
N GLY A 34 -5.91 3.00 14.60
CA GLY A 34 -6.20 1.57 14.53
C GLY A 34 -4.98 0.67 14.34
N GLY A 35 -3.75 1.24 14.26
CA GLY A 35 -2.51 0.48 14.06
C GLY A 35 -2.12 0.30 12.58
N VAL A 36 -2.75 1.01 11.65
CA VAL A 36 -2.45 0.99 10.22
C VAL A 36 -1.91 2.36 9.81
N ARG A 37 -0.59 2.55 9.94
CA ARG A 37 0.03 3.86 9.72
C ARG A 37 0.42 4.15 8.28
N CYS A 38 0.59 3.15 7.41
CA CYS A 38 0.77 3.37 5.97
C CYS A 38 -0.60 3.47 5.29
N VAL A 39 -0.91 4.63 4.68
CA VAL A 39 -2.19 4.90 4.01
C VAL A 39 -1.95 5.35 2.59
N GLU A 40 -2.34 4.51 1.63
CA GLU A 40 -2.24 4.74 0.19
C GLU A 40 -3.54 5.33 -0.35
N PHE A 41 -3.51 6.55 -0.91
CA PHE A 41 -4.60 7.10 -1.73
C PHE A 41 -4.31 6.83 -3.20
N THR A 42 -5.25 6.19 -3.92
CA THR A 42 -5.00 5.77 -5.30
C THR A 42 -5.33 6.86 -6.31
N PHE A 43 -4.58 6.94 -7.42
CA PHE A 43 -4.85 7.86 -8.56
C PHE A 43 -6.19 7.59 -9.27
N THR A 44 -6.91 6.55 -8.88
CA THR A 44 -8.29 6.32 -9.33
C THR A 44 -9.30 7.21 -8.60
N ILE A 45 -8.88 7.89 -7.52
CA ILE A 45 -9.69 8.90 -6.83
C ILE A 45 -9.50 10.23 -7.56
N PRO A 46 -10.58 10.94 -7.94
CA PRO A 46 -10.47 12.27 -8.52
C PRO A 46 -9.71 13.23 -7.58
N HIS A 47 -8.84 14.06 -8.13
CA HIS A 47 -8.09 15.09 -7.39
C HIS A 47 -7.24 14.53 -6.24
N VAL A 48 -6.62 13.37 -6.42
CA VAL A 48 -5.85 12.67 -5.37
C VAL A 48 -4.72 13.52 -4.78
N CYS A 49 -4.10 14.40 -5.55
CA CYS A 49 -3.06 15.31 -5.05
C CYS A 49 -3.62 16.32 -4.05
N ASP A 50 -4.84 16.84 -4.27
CA ASP A 50 -5.51 17.73 -3.31
C ASP A 50 -5.86 16.95 -2.02
N ILE A 51 -6.23 15.67 -2.14
CA ILE A 51 -6.49 14.77 -1.02
C ILE A 51 -5.22 14.53 -0.19
N LEU A 52 -4.09 14.26 -0.83
CA LEU A 52 -2.79 14.11 -0.17
C LEU A 52 -2.41 15.38 0.58
N ALA A 53 -2.52 16.54 -0.07
CA ALA A 53 -2.23 17.84 0.56
C ALA A 53 -3.16 18.12 1.75
N ALA A 54 -4.47 17.81 1.63
CA ALA A 54 -5.44 17.98 2.71
C ALA A 54 -5.22 17.03 3.89
N ALA A 55 -4.56 15.88 3.66
CA ALA A 55 -4.19 14.94 4.71
C ALA A 55 -2.88 15.33 5.43
N ALA A 56 -2.18 16.38 5.00
CA ALA A 56 -0.90 16.78 5.58
C ALA A 56 -0.99 17.02 7.10
N GLY A 57 0.06 16.64 7.82
CA GLY A 57 0.13 16.75 9.30
C GLY A 57 -0.65 15.66 10.04
N THR A 58 -1.09 14.60 9.33
CA THR A 58 -1.60 13.36 9.94
C THR A 58 -0.50 12.61 10.69
N LYS A 59 -0.90 11.64 11.53
CA LYS A 59 0.00 10.67 12.17
C LYS A 59 0.32 9.46 11.27
N ALA A 60 -0.34 9.36 10.12
CA ALA A 60 -0.08 8.33 9.13
C ALA A 60 1.07 8.76 8.19
N THR A 61 1.73 7.78 7.59
CA THR A 61 2.63 7.95 6.45
C THR A 61 1.78 7.82 5.19
N LEU A 62 1.72 8.90 4.41
CA LEU A 62 0.86 9.01 3.24
C LEU A 62 1.55 8.47 1.99
N GLY A 63 0.84 7.70 1.20
CA GLY A 63 1.30 7.21 -0.08
C GLY A 63 0.35 7.47 -1.23
N ALA A 64 0.90 7.51 -2.43
CA ALA A 64 0.15 7.55 -3.67
C ALA A 64 0.17 6.19 -4.35
N GLY A 65 -1.00 5.64 -4.65
CA GLY A 65 -1.13 4.36 -5.35
C GLY A 65 -1.69 4.47 -6.75
N THR A 66 -1.54 3.40 -7.51
CA THR A 66 -1.95 3.35 -8.92
C THR A 66 -1.30 4.46 -9.75
N VAL A 67 -0.05 4.77 -9.41
CA VAL A 67 0.78 5.73 -10.15
C VAL A 67 1.26 5.07 -11.43
N LEU A 68 1.04 5.72 -12.58
CA LEU A 68 1.29 5.13 -13.90
C LEU A 68 2.29 5.92 -14.77
N SER A 69 2.76 7.09 -14.30
CA SER A 69 3.76 7.88 -15.02
C SER A 69 4.66 8.67 -14.07
N ALA A 70 5.79 9.17 -14.59
CA ALA A 70 6.69 10.03 -13.86
C ALA A 70 6.01 11.33 -13.40
N GLU A 71 5.15 11.92 -14.24
CA GLU A 71 4.40 13.15 -13.91
C GLU A 71 3.48 12.91 -12.71
N GLN A 72 2.79 11.75 -12.66
CA GLN A 72 1.95 11.41 -11.50
C GLN A 72 2.80 11.21 -10.24
N ALA A 73 3.98 10.58 -10.36
CA ALA A 73 4.89 10.39 -9.23
C ALA A 73 5.36 11.75 -8.68
N HIS A 74 5.83 12.65 -9.54
CA HIS A 74 6.24 13.99 -9.13
C HIS A 74 5.10 14.77 -8.49
N ALA A 75 3.91 14.78 -9.11
CA ALA A 75 2.73 15.48 -8.57
C ALA A 75 2.32 14.95 -7.19
N ALA A 76 2.36 13.62 -6.99
CA ALA A 76 2.03 13.01 -5.71
C ALA A 76 3.06 13.37 -4.63
N ILE A 77 4.35 13.34 -4.95
CA ILE A 77 5.44 13.69 -4.02
C ILE A 77 5.35 15.17 -3.65
N ASP A 78 5.10 16.06 -4.62
CA ASP A 78 4.91 17.50 -4.36
C ASP A 78 3.68 17.76 -3.49
N ALA A 79 2.65 16.91 -3.58
CA ALA A 79 1.45 16.95 -2.73
C ALA A 79 1.64 16.31 -1.35
N GLY A 80 2.82 15.78 -1.04
CA GLY A 80 3.17 15.24 0.28
C GLY A 80 3.14 13.71 0.39
N ALA A 81 3.14 12.97 -0.73
CA ALA A 81 3.31 11.53 -0.67
C ALA A 81 4.72 11.15 -0.20
N GLU A 82 4.79 10.32 0.83
CA GLU A 82 6.01 9.80 1.44
C GLU A 82 6.41 8.43 0.88
N PHE A 83 5.55 7.80 0.10
CA PHE A 83 5.83 6.61 -0.70
C PHE A 83 4.93 6.54 -1.95
N VAL A 84 5.39 5.82 -2.95
CA VAL A 84 4.67 5.64 -4.23
C VAL A 84 4.45 4.15 -4.51
N VAL A 85 3.29 3.80 -5.04
CA VAL A 85 2.92 2.41 -5.37
C VAL A 85 2.38 2.34 -6.81
N THR A 86 2.87 1.38 -7.58
CA THR A 86 2.40 1.12 -8.93
C THR A 86 1.66 -0.23 -9.02
N PRO A 87 0.80 -0.45 -10.00
CA PRO A 87 0.20 -1.77 -10.23
C PRO A 87 1.11 -2.73 -11.03
N THR A 88 2.16 -2.22 -11.66
CA THR A 88 3.08 -2.95 -12.54
C THR A 88 4.48 -2.35 -12.47
N VAL A 89 5.45 -2.96 -13.16
CA VAL A 89 6.82 -2.43 -13.25
C VAL A 89 6.83 -1.21 -14.19
N ILE A 90 7.17 -0.03 -13.66
CA ILE A 90 7.25 1.23 -14.41
C ILE A 90 8.58 1.91 -14.08
N ALA A 91 9.53 1.83 -15.00
CA ALA A 91 10.90 2.32 -14.77
C ALA A 91 10.95 3.84 -14.55
N GLU A 92 10.17 4.61 -15.32
CA GLU A 92 10.11 6.07 -15.21
C GLU A 92 9.55 6.55 -13.86
N VAL A 93 8.64 5.79 -13.23
CA VAL A 93 8.16 6.06 -11.88
C VAL A 93 9.27 5.79 -10.86
N ALA A 94 10.03 4.70 -11.03
CA ALA A 94 11.16 4.39 -10.17
C ALA A 94 12.23 5.50 -10.24
N GLU A 95 12.54 5.98 -11.45
CA GLU A 95 13.49 7.08 -11.67
C GLU A 95 13.02 8.36 -10.98
N ALA A 96 11.78 8.79 -11.19
CA ALA A 96 11.20 9.95 -10.53
C ALA A 96 11.24 9.87 -8.99
N CYS A 97 11.00 8.69 -8.43
CA CYS A 97 11.08 8.46 -6.99
C CYS A 97 12.53 8.51 -6.48
N HIS A 98 13.49 7.96 -7.24
CA HIS A 98 14.92 8.04 -6.91
C HIS A 98 15.43 9.48 -6.88
N GLU A 99 15.07 10.29 -7.87
CA GLU A 99 15.42 11.72 -7.92
C GLU A 99 14.97 12.49 -6.68
N ARG A 100 13.85 12.08 -6.10
CA ARG A 100 13.24 12.74 -4.94
C ARG A 100 13.56 12.04 -3.60
N GLY A 101 14.27 10.91 -3.63
CA GLY A 101 14.59 10.13 -2.43
C GLY A 101 13.36 9.52 -1.74
N VAL A 102 12.28 9.28 -2.48
CA VAL A 102 11.02 8.72 -1.96
C VAL A 102 10.97 7.22 -2.21
N PRO A 103 10.71 6.37 -1.20
CA PRO A 103 10.59 4.93 -1.40
C PRO A 103 9.37 4.59 -2.26
N PHE A 104 9.48 3.51 -3.03
CA PHE A 104 8.41 3.07 -3.91
C PHE A 104 8.26 1.54 -3.91
N PHE A 105 7.07 1.09 -4.28
CA PHE A 105 6.66 -0.31 -4.33
C PHE A 105 6.11 -0.61 -5.74
N LEU A 106 6.94 -1.18 -6.61
CA LEU A 106 6.52 -1.54 -7.97
C LEU A 106 5.68 -2.82 -7.95
N GLY A 107 4.60 -2.81 -8.74
CA GLY A 107 3.75 -3.98 -8.94
C GLY A 107 4.40 -5.01 -9.84
N ALA A 108 4.16 -6.29 -9.55
CA ALA A 108 4.61 -7.43 -10.34
C ALA A 108 3.68 -8.62 -10.10
N TYR A 109 3.64 -9.55 -11.03
CA TYR A 109 2.94 -10.82 -10.84
C TYR A 109 3.86 -12.01 -11.15
N THR A 110 4.66 -11.94 -12.20
CA THR A 110 5.57 -13.01 -12.65
C THR A 110 6.96 -12.88 -12.02
N ALA A 111 7.72 -13.97 -12.04
CA ALA A 111 9.11 -13.98 -11.56
C ALA A 111 10.00 -12.97 -12.29
N SER A 112 9.79 -12.78 -13.60
CA SER A 112 10.54 -11.79 -14.39
C SER A 112 10.25 -10.37 -13.96
N GLU A 113 8.98 -10.04 -13.68
CA GLU A 113 8.57 -8.73 -13.19
C GLU A 113 9.08 -8.47 -11.76
N VAL A 114 9.03 -9.47 -10.88
CA VAL A 114 9.58 -9.37 -9.52
C VAL A 114 11.06 -9.01 -9.55
N LEU A 115 11.84 -9.72 -10.39
CA LEU A 115 13.27 -9.43 -10.54
C LEU A 115 13.51 -8.05 -11.16
N ALA A 116 12.71 -7.64 -12.14
CA ALA A 116 12.80 -6.32 -12.77
C ALA A 116 12.49 -5.20 -11.76
N ALA A 117 11.39 -5.32 -10.99
CA ALA A 117 11.04 -4.36 -9.95
C ALA A 117 12.14 -4.23 -8.88
N HIS A 118 12.70 -5.35 -8.44
CA HIS A 118 13.80 -5.37 -7.46
C HIS A 118 15.05 -4.65 -8.01
N ARG A 119 15.43 -4.92 -9.27
CA ARG A 119 16.59 -4.27 -9.92
C ARG A 119 16.42 -2.77 -10.10
N LEU A 120 15.18 -2.29 -10.23
CA LEU A 120 14.86 -0.87 -10.25
C LEU A 120 14.86 -0.23 -8.84
N GLY A 121 15.19 -0.97 -7.79
CA GLY A 121 15.30 -0.45 -6.43
C GLY A 121 13.97 -0.36 -5.66
N SER A 122 12.94 -1.11 -6.07
CA SER A 122 11.69 -1.19 -5.31
C SER A 122 11.95 -1.59 -3.86
N ALA A 123 11.47 -0.82 -2.89
CA ALA A 123 11.69 -1.06 -1.46
C ALA A 123 11.10 -2.40 -0.99
N ALA A 124 9.98 -2.79 -1.58
CA ALA A 124 9.44 -4.15 -1.63
C ALA A 124 8.64 -4.29 -2.93
N VAL A 125 8.46 -5.50 -3.43
CA VAL A 125 7.70 -5.74 -4.66
C VAL A 125 6.26 -6.07 -4.31
N LYS A 126 5.32 -5.29 -4.86
CA LYS A 126 3.88 -5.49 -4.72
C LYS A 126 3.43 -6.63 -5.64
N VAL A 127 3.05 -7.77 -5.07
CA VAL A 127 2.48 -8.88 -5.85
C VAL A 127 1.00 -8.60 -6.11
N PHE A 128 0.64 -8.30 -7.37
CA PHE A 128 -0.71 -7.88 -7.75
C PHE A 128 -1.16 -8.50 -9.09
N PRO A 129 -2.40 -8.99 -9.20
CA PRO A 129 -3.39 -9.16 -8.13
C PRO A 129 -3.16 -10.43 -7.31
N ALA A 130 -3.07 -10.31 -5.98
CA ALA A 130 -2.73 -11.44 -5.10
C ALA A 130 -3.83 -12.52 -5.05
N SER A 131 -5.10 -12.14 -5.27
CA SER A 131 -6.23 -13.07 -5.29
C SER A 131 -6.14 -14.15 -6.36
N THR A 132 -5.45 -13.88 -7.47
CA THR A 132 -5.34 -14.84 -8.59
C THR A 132 -4.49 -16.06 -8.24
N GLY A 133 -3.35 -15.85 -7.57
CA GLY A 133 -2.42 -16.94 -7.25
C GLY A 133 -2.40 -17.34 -5.77
N GLY A 134 -2.94 -16.49 -4.92
CA GLY A 134 -3.00 -16.73 -3.48
C GLY A 134 -1.62 -16.83 -2.81
N PRO A 135 -1.59 -17.30 -1.54
CA PRO A 135 -0.34 -17.48 -0.79
C PRO A 135 0.63 -18.48 -1.43
N ALA A 136 0.12 -19.49 -2.15
CA ALA A 136 0.95 -20.48 -2.84
C ALA A 136 1.80 -19.83 -3.95
N HIS A 137 1.25 -18.87 -4.71
CA HIS A 137 2.00 -18.13 -5.72
C HIS A 137 3.12 -17.31 -5.10
N LEU A 138 2.84 -16.60 -4.02
CA LEU A 138 3.85 -15.81 -3.29
C LEU A 138 4.98 -16.70 -2.78
N LYS A 139 4.65 -17.86 -2.21
CA LYS A 139 5.65 -18.87 -1.76
C LYS A 139 6.52 -19.36 -2.93
N ASN A 140 5.91 -19.61 -4.10
CA ASN A 140 6.65 -20.04 -5.30
C ASN A 140 7.60 -18.96 -5.80
N LEU A 141 7.21 -17.68 -5.78
CA LEU A 141 8.10 -16.55 -6.13
C LEU A 141 9.30 -16.45 -5.17
N ARG A 142 9.12 -16.74 -3.90
CA ARG A 142 10.19 -16.73 -2.92
C ARG A 142 11.22 -17.84 -3.08
N GLY A 143 10.88 -18.92 -3.78
CA GLY A 143 11.85 -20.01 -4.06
C GLY A 143 13.12 -19.48 -4.72
N PRO A 144 13.05 -18.85 -5.90
CA PRO A 144 14.21 -18.24 -6.57
C PRO A 144 14.64 -16.88 -5.96
N PHE A 145 13.80 -16.21 -5.18
CA PHE A 145 14.04 -14.86 -4.66
C PHE A 145 13.81 -14.76 -3.13
N PRO A 146 14.58 -15.51 -2.32
CA PRO A 146 14.37 -15.57 -0.86
C PRO A 146 14.54 -14.22 -0.17
N ASP A 147 15.40 -13.35 -0.71
CA ASP A 147 15.78 -12.06 -0.12
C ASP A 147 14.99 -10.86 -0.66
N ILE A 148 14.16 -11.05 -1.71
CA ILE A 148 13.32 -9.96 -2.24
C ILE A 148 12.09 -9.79 -1.34
N PRO A 149 11.90 -8.61 -0.71
CA PRO A 149 10.72 -8.36 0.10
C PRO A 149 9.48 -8.32 -0.80
N LEU A 150 8.46 -9.13 -0.47
CA LEU A 150 7.20 -9.19 -1.20
C LEU A 150 6.04 -8.69 -0.33
N VAL A 151 5.11 -7.94 -0.94
CA VAL A 151 3.87 -7.47 -0.32
C VAL A 151 2.69 -7.77 -1.25
N PRO A 152 1.79 -8.69 -0.87
CA PRO A 152 0.60 -9.00 -1.66
C PRO A 152 -0.42 -7.87 -1.59
N SER A 153 -1.11 -7.63 -2.70
CA SER A 153 -2.17 -6.63 -2.85
C SER A 153 -3.26 -7.14 -3.80
N GLY A 154 -4.50 -6.71 -3.59
CA GLY A 154 -5.65 -7.12 -4.41
C GLY A 154 -6.27 -8.43 -3.93
N GLY A 155 -7.42 -8.33 -3.26
CA GLY A 155 -8.13 -9.45 -2.66
C GLY A 155 -7.55 -9.94 -1.33
N VAL A 156 -6.71 -9.13 -0.69
CA VAL A 156 -6.26 -9.41 0.68
C VAL A 156 -7.35 -8.98 1.67
N THR A 157 -7.67 -9.87 2.59
CA THR A 157 -8.68 -9.71 3.65
C THR A 157 -8.06 -10.06 5.01
N SER A 158 -8.74 -9.68 6.09
CA SER A 158 -8.36 -10.08 7.45
C SER A 158 -8.30 -11.61 7.62
N SER A 159 -9.15 -12.35 6.89
CA SER A 159 -9.19 -13.82 6.96
C SER A 159 -8.05 -14.51 6.20
N ASN A 160 -7.50 -13.91 5.14
CA ASN A 160 -6.44 -14.53 4.33
C ASN A 160 -5.04 -13.90 4.52
N ALA A 161 -4.94 -12.73 5.15
CA ALA A 161 -3.68 -12.06 5.42
C ALA A 161 -2.67 -12.95 6.18
N PRO A 162 -3.07 -13.72 7.22
CA PRO A 162 -2.18 -14.66 7.90
C PRO A 162 -1.48 -15.62 6.93
N ALA A 163 -2.22 -16.23 6.02
CA ALA A 163 -1.65 -17.18 5.07
C ALA A 163 -0.63 -16.54 4.10
N PHE A 164 -0.79 -15.26 3.75
CA PHE A 164 0.21 -14.54 2.97
C PHE A 164 1.46 -14.23 3.80
N LEU A 165 1.31 -13.89 5.08
CA LEU A 165 2.43 -13.67 5.99
C LEU A 165 3.22 -14.96 6.23
N ASP A 166 2.53 -16.10 6.43
CA ASP A 166 3.14 -17.44 6.55
C ASP A 166 3.84 -17.84 5.25
N ALA A 167 3.35 -17.42 4.10
CA ALA A 167 4.02 -17.61 2.80
C ALA A 167 5.26 -16.71 2.64
N GLY A 168 5.53 -15.83 3.60
CA GLY A 168 6.71 -14.98 3.69
C GLY A 168 6.54 -13.57 3.14
N ALA A 169 5.32 -13.06 3.05
CA ALA A 169 5.10 -11.62 2.88
C ALA A 169 5.66 -10.84 4.07
N ILE A 170 6.31 -9.70 3.82
CA ILE A 170 6.78 -8.83 4.92
C ILE A 170 5.64 -8.02 5.53
N ALA A 171 4.60 -7.76 4.74
CA ALA A 171 3.37 -7.04 5.09
C ALA A 171 2.32 -7.32 4.00
N VAL A 172 1.11 -6.81 4.16
CA VAL A 172 0.04 -6.90 3.17
C VAL A 172 -0.53 -5.52 2.83
N PHE A 173 -1.06 -5.35 1.61
CA PHE A 173 -1.81 -4.16 1.21
C PHE A 173 -3.30 -4.53 1.15
N ALA A 174 -4.09 -3.95 2.07
CA ALA A 174 -5.49 -4.25 2.26
C ALA A 174 -6.38 -3.09 1.78
N GLY A 175 -7.35 -3.39 0.94
CA GLY A 175 -8.32 -2.44 0.40
C GLY A 175 -9.68 -2.56 1.11
N SER A 176 -10.71 -2.94 0.34
CA SER A 176 -12.12 -2.83 0.75
C SER A 176 -12.50 -3.63 2.00
N ASP A 177 -11.77 -4.69 2.37
CA ASP A 177 -12.00 -5.42 3.62
C ASP A 177 -11.64 -4.58 4.84
N LEU A 178 -10.61 -3.75 4.72
CA LEU A 178 -10.14 -2.86 5.79
C LEU A 178 -10.89 -1.51 5.76
N VAL A 179 -10.99 -0.90 4.58
CA VAL A 179 -11.56 0.43 4.37
C VAL A 179 -12.34 0.44 3.04
N SER A 180 -13.66 0.19 3.12
CA SER A 180 -14.51 0.15 1.92
C SER A 180 -14.78 1.55 1.36
N PRO A 181 -15.07 1.67 0.04
CA PRO A 181 -15.48 2.93 -0.55
C PRO A 181 -16.64 3.60 0.21
N ALA A 182 -17.66 2.82 0.60
CA ALA A 182 -18.82 3.34 1.32
C ALA A 182 -18.45 3.94 2.68
N MET A 183 -17.58 3.28 3.46
CA MET A 183 -17.11 3.81 4.74
C MET A 183 -16.41 5.15 4.57
N VAL A 184 -15.60 5.31 3.52
CA VAL A 184 -14.88 6.55 3.23
C VAL A 184 -15.85 7.67 2.84
N GLU A 185 -16.75 7.38 1.90
CA GLU A 185 -17.69 8.35 1.33
C GLU A 185 -18.75 8.83 2.31
N ASN A 186 -19.12 7.96 3.26
CA ASN A 186 -20.11 8.24 4.31
C ASN A 186 -19.47 8.67 5.64
N GLU A 187 -18.13 8.81 5.69
CA GLU A 187 -17.40 9.21 6.90
C GLU A 187 -17.62 8.29 8.11
N GLU A 188 -17.73 6.97 7.89
CA GLU A 188 -17.99 5.95 8.92
C GLU A 188 -16.71 5.62 9.72
N TYR A 189 -16.10 6.66 10.33
CA TYR A 189 -14.79 6.56 10.98
C TYR A 189 -14.72 5.58 12.15
N ASP A 190 -15.82 5.40 12.88
CA ASP A 190 -15.88 4.42 13.98
C ASP A 190 -15.76 2.99 13.45
N GLU A 191 -16.33 2.72 12.27
CA GLU A 191 -16.22 1.43 11.62
C GLU A 191 -14.83 1.22 11.02
N VAL A 192 -14.29 2.23 10.36
CA VAL A 192 -12.88 2.22 9.90
C VAL A 192 -11.93 1.92 11.05
N LEU A 193 -12.12 2.55 12.23
CA LEU A 193 -11.28 2.30 13.41
C LEU A 193 -11.41 0.86 13.92
N ARG A 194 -12.63 0.32 13.98
CA ARG A 194 -12.86 -1.08 14.39
C ARG A 194 -12.16 -2.05 13.46
N ASN A 195 -12.33 -1.85 12.15
CA ASN A 195 -11.72 -2.72 11.13
C ASN A 195 -10.19 -2.62 11.16
N ALA A 196 -9.63 -1.40 11.29
CA ALA A 196 -8.19 -1.21 11.37
C ALA A 196 -7.60 -1.93 12.59
N ARG A 197 -8.23 -1.82 13.77
CA ARG A 197 -7.81 -2.54 14.98
C ARG A 197 -7.89 -4.05 14.82
N ALA A 198 -8.99 -4.56 14.26
CA ALA A 198 -9.18 -5.98 14.03
C ALA A 198 -8.13 -6.51 13.04
N PHE A 199 -7.91 -5.80 11.94
CA PHE A 199 -6.91 -6.18 10.94
C PHE A 199 -5.48 -6.16 11.50
N SER A 200 -5.13 -5.07 12.20
CA SER A 200 -3.83 -4.94 12.85
C SER A 200 -3.57 -6.07 13.86
N ALA A 201 -4.56 -6.41 14.69
CA ALA A 201 -4.43 -7.50 15.65
C ALA A 201 -4.16 -8.85 14.96
N VAL A 202 -4.81 -9.11 13.82
CA VAL A 202 -4.63 -10.35 13.04
C VAL A 202 -3.22 -10.45 12.46
N VAL A 203 -2.72 -9.38 11.83
CA VAL A 203 -1.40 -9.42 11.15
C VAL A 203 -0.23 -9.38 12.13
N LEU A 204 -0.40 -8.79 13.30
CA LEU A 204 0.63 -8.73 14.33
C LEU A 204 0.74 -10.03 15.17
N ALA A 205 -0.27 -10.89 15.10
CA ALA A 205 -0.25 -12.20 15.76
C ALA A 205 0.57 -13.25 14.98
N HIS A 206 0.99 -12.96 13.75
CA HIS A 206 1.78 -13.81 12.84
C HIS A 206 3.16 -13.24 12.58
#